data_f782cefb1a2728eeb9b42fc1f7caa850
#
_entry.id   f782cefb1a2728eeb9b42fc1f7caa850
#
_cell.length_a   1.000
_cell.length_b   1.000
_cell.length_c   1.000
_cell.angle_alpha   90.00
_cell.angle_beta   90.00
_cell.angle_gamma   90.00
#
_symmetry.space_group_name_H-M   'P 1'
#
loop_
_entity.id
_entity.type
_entity.pdbx_description
1 polymer ?
#
loop_
_entity_poly.entity_id
_entity_poly.type
_entity_poly.pdbx_seq_one_letter_code
_entity_poly.pdbx_strand_id
1 'polypeptide(L)'
;MASISAYGRESPLSHKTGYDWVAQAFSGIMHMTGDRDGPPLPVGIGIADVSSGVHAFSAIGYALFHRSRTGVGQWLDISMVDSMFHMHDVSLQGFTLTKGKFKPFRQGNHHELIAPFGVFKGPSGYICILSLQPQWKNICEALGQPDLEHNPRYADGPSRGENQGELIEIIEKWMTSFPDNDAVLE
;
A
#
# COMPACT_ATOMS: atom_id res chain seq x y z
N MET A 1 -10.30 18.58 24.52
CA MET A 1 -11.20 17.41 24.33
C MET A 1 -10.93 16.82 22.97
N ALA A 2 -10.85 15.50 22.81
CA ALA A 2 -10.72 14.83 21.52
C ALA A 2 -11.94 13.94 21.27
N SER A 3 -12.42 13.91 20.03
CA SER A 3 -13.57 13.11 19.59
C SER A 3 -13.18 12.39 18.30
N ILE A 4 -13.48 11.09 18.20
CA ILE A 4 -13.33 10.29 16.98
C ILE A 4 -14.74 9.93 16.51
N SER A 5 -15.01 10.10 15.22
CA SER A 5 -16.27 9.70 14.59
C SER A 5 -16.01 9.21 13.16
N ALA A 6 -16.99 8.54 12.55
CA ALA A 6 -16.79 7.99 11.21
C ALA A 6 -16.47 9.07 10.17
N TYR A 7 -17.18 10.19 10.20
CA TYR A 7 -17.15 11.20 9.13
C TYR A 7 -16.73 12.60 9.60
N GLY A 8 -16.41 12.78 10.90
CA GLY A 8 -16.24 14.11 11.49
C GLY A 8 -17.58 14.74 11.90
N ARG A 9 -17.55 15.55 12.96
CA ARG A 9 -18.77 16.13 13.56
C ARG A 9 -19.38 17.26 12.74
N GLU A 10 -18.54 17.97 11.98
CA GLU A 10 -18.97 19.07 11.11
C GLU A 10 -19.24 18.63 9.66
N SER A 11 -19.08 17.32 9.38
CA SER A 11 -19.34 16.75 8.06
C SER A 11 -20.84 16.73 7.74
N PRO A 12 -21.23 16.88 6.46
CA PRO A 12 -22.60 16.64 6.03
C PRO A 12 -23.13 15.23 6.37
N LEU A 13 -22.22 14.28 6.62
CA LEU A 13 -22.51 12.89 6.98
C LEU A 13 -22.42 12.63 8.48
N SER A 14 -22.26 13.66 9.32
CA SER A 14 -22.10 13.54 10.79
C SER A 14 -23.24 12.80 11.48
N HIS A 15 -24.44 12.81 10.87
CA HIS A 15 -25.63 12.12 11.36
C HIS A 15 -25.65 10.61 11.05
N LYS A 16 -24.70 10.11 10.23
CA LYS A 16 -24.64 8.71 9.83
C LYS A 16 -23.72 7.92 10.75
N THR A 17 -24.12 6.69 11.02
CA THR A 17 -23.26 5.70 11.69
C THR A 17 -22.26 5.14 10.71
N GLY A 18 -21.02 4.93 11.16
CA GLY A 18 -19.97 4.25 10.40
C GLY A 18 -19.02 3.54 11.34
N TYR A 19 -18.48 2.44 10.86
CA TYR A 19 -17.49 1.61 11.52
C TYR A 19 -16.29 1.44 10.60
N ASP A 20 -15.27 0.75 11.05
CA ASP A 20 -14.00 0.54 10.33
C ASP A 20 -14.20 0.21 8.84
N TRP A 21 -14.97 -0.84 8.51
CA TRP A 21 -15.19 -1.26 7.12
C TRP A 21 -15.91 -0.20 6.28
N VAL A 22 -16.79 0.58 6.88
CA VAL A 22 -17.46 1.69 6.20
C VAL A 22 -16.44 2.78 5.84
N ALA A 23 -15.52 3.10 6.75
CA ALA A 23 -14.46 4.07 6.49
C ALA A 23 -13.46 3.55 5.44
N GLN A 24 -13.08 2.27 5.47
CA GLN A 24 -12.26 1.63 4.44
C GLN A 24 -12.92 1.69 3.05
N ALA A 25 -14.22 1.40 2.97
CA ALA A 25 -14.96 1.45 1.71
C ALA A 25 -15.08 2.89 1.19
N PHE A 26 -15.47 3.81 2.07
CA PHE A 26 -15.70 5.21 1.71
C PHE A 26 -14.43 5.93 1.28
N SER A 27 -13.31 5.64 1.92
CA SER A 27 -12.00 6.20 1.57
C SER A 27 -11.40 5.64 0.26
N GLY A 28 -11.93 4.52 -0.24
CA GLY A 28 -11.43 3.87 -1.45
C GLY A 28 -10.33 2.81 -1.21
N ILE A 29 -9.87 2.58 0.01
CA ILE A 29 -8.82 1.58 0.30
C ILE A 29 -9.29 0.18 -0.10
N MET A 30 -10.56 -0.19 0.18
CA MET A 30 -11.10 -1.47 -0.30
C MET A 30 -11.08 -1.60 -1.83
N HIS A 31 -11.28 -0.48 -2.55
CA HIS A 31 -11.22 -0.50 -4.01
C HIS A 31 -9.84 -0.90 -4.55
N MET A 32 -8.79 -0.59 -3.80
CA MET A 32 -7.40 -0.87 -4.17
C MET A 32 -6.87 -2.18 -3.56
N THR A 33 -7.65 -2.84 -2.71
CA THR A 33 -7.26 -4.08 -2.03
C THR A 33 -7.94 -5.28 -2.66
N GLY A 34 -7.15 -6.30 -2.99
CA GLY A 34 -7.63 -7.56 -3.58
C GLY A 34 -7.05 -7.84 -4.97
N ASP A 35 -7.48 -8.94 -5.55
CA ASP A 35 -7.09 -9.34 -6.90
C ASP A 35 -7.69 -8.40 -7.95
N ARG A 36 -6.97 -8.22 -9.07
CA ARG A 36 -7.35 -7.28 -10.13
C ARG A 36 -8.77 -7.52 -10.63
N ASP A 37 -9.12 -8.76 -10.87
CA ASP A 37 -10.42 -9.18 -11.40
C ASP A 37 -11.39 -9.67 -10.30
N GLY A 38 -10.96 -9.58 -9.04
CA GLY A 38 -11.73 -9.98 -7.87
C GLY A 38 -12.59 -8.85 -7.30
N PRO A 39 -13.38 -9.13 -6.25
CA PRO A 39 -14.10 -8.11 -5.51
C PRO A 39 -13.16 -7.21 -4.71
N PRO A 40 -13.59 -5.99 -4.34
CA PRO A 40 -12.90 -5.19 -3.33
C PRO A 40 -12.84 -5.95 -2.00
N LEU A 41 -11.67 -5.94 -1.35
CA LEU A 41 -11.47 -6.61 -0.06
C LEU A 41 -11.15 -5.61 1.04
N PRO A 42 -11.63 -5.84 2.27
CA PRO A 42 -11.16 -5.08 3.42
C PRO A 42 -9.72 -5.48 3.76
N VAL A 43 -8.97 -4.56 4.31
CA VAL A 43 -7.72 -4.89 5.02
C VAL A 43 -8.07 -5.75 6.23
N GLY A 44 -7.30 -6.81 6.48
CA GLY A 44 -7.60 -7.85 7.49
C GLY A 44 -7.47 -7.40 8.96
N ILE A 45 -7.38 -6.11 9.22
CA ILE A 45 -7.35 -5.50 10.56
C ILE A 45 -8.27 -4.29 10.59
N GLY A 46 -8.67 -3.83 11.77
CA GLY A 46 -9.44 -2.59 11.98
C GLY A 46 -8.59 -1.34 11.72
N ILE A 47 -8.13 -1.18 10.47
CA ILE A 47 -7.14 -0.15 10.13
C ILE A 47 -7.68 1.28 10.27
N ALA A 48 -8.97 1.50 9.99
CA ALA A 48 -9.57 2.82 10.14
C ALA A 48 -9.69 3.21 11.62
N ASP A 49 -10.08 2.27 12.48
CA ASP A 49 -10.15 2.48 13.92
C ASP A 49 -8.76 2.78 14.49
N VAL A 50 -7.78 1.92 14.18
CA VAL A 50 -6.41 2.04 14.72
C VAL A 50 -5.71 3.30 14.20
N SER A 51 -5.81 3.61 12.90
CA SER A 51 -5.20 4.82 12.34
C SER A 51 -5.80 6.09 12.94
N SER A 52 -7.12 6.12 13.16
CA SER A 52 -7.78 7.24 13.81
C SER A 52 -7.31 7.45 15.25
N GLY A 53 -7.06 6.35 15.97
CA GLY A 53 -6.45 6.37 17.30
C GLY A 53 -5.05 7.00 17.28
N VAL A 54 -4.21 6.65 16.31
CA VAL A 54 -2.86 7.22 16.12
C VAL A 54 -2.94 8.70 15.77
N HIS A 55 -3.84 9.09 14.86
CA HIS A 55 -4.05 10.50 14.52
C HIS A 55 -4.54 11.30 15.74
N ALA A 56 -5.48 10.73 16.53
CA ALA A 56 -5.95 11.36 17.76
C ALA A 56 -4.82 11.54 18.77
N PHE A 57 -3.97 10.53 18.96
CA PHE A 57 -2.80 10.61 19.85
C PHE A 57 -1.86 11.74 19.43
N SER A 58 -1.54 11.84 18.15
CA SER A 58 -0.68 12.90 17.61
C SER A 58 -1.29 14.28 17.80
N ALA A 59 -2.59 14.44 17.47
CA ALA A 59 -3.30 15.69 17.62
C ALA A 59 -3.38 16.15 19.08
N ILE A 60 -3.61 15.20 20.02
CA ILE A 60 -3.59 15.48 21.47
C ILE A 60 -2.22 15.99 21.91
N GLY A 61 -1.13 15.37 21.45
CA GLY A 61 0.23 15.81 21.74
C GLY A 61 0.48 17.26 21.32
N TYR A 62 0.10 17.61 20.10
CA TYR A 62 0.21 18.99 19.60
C TYR A 62 -0.69 19.98 20.35
N ALA A 63 -1.91 19.58 20.70
CA ALA A 63 -2.82 20.43 21.46
C ALA A 63 -2.31 20.69 22.89
N LEU A 64 -1.70 19.69 23.54
CA LEU A 64 -1.06 19.85 24.85
C LEU A 64 0.18 20.74 24.77
N PHE A 65 0.99 20.57 23.74
CA PHE A 65 2.13 21.45 23.47
C PHE A 65 1.70 22.90 23.25
N HIS A 66 0.67 23.13 22.45
CA HIS A 66 0.07 24.46 22.27
C HIS A 66 -0.41 25.04 23.60
N ARG A 67 -1.18 24.25 24.35
CA ARG A 67 -1.71 24.65 25.65
C ARG A 67 -0.61 25.00 26.65
N SER A 68 0.49 24.29 26.69
CA SER A 68 1.61 24.58 27.61
C SER A 68 2.26 25.93 27.32
N ARG A 69 2.19 26.42 26.08
CA ARG A 69 2.78 27.70 25.65
C ARG A 69 1.82 28.88 25.71
N THR A 70 0.54 28.62 25.54
CA THR A 70 -0.46 29.69 25.37
C THR A 70 -1.51 29.73 26.49
N GLY A 71 -1.62 28.67 27.29
CA GLY A 71 -2.72 28.47 28.23
C GLY A 71 -4.06 28.09 27.59
N VAL A 72 -4.14 28.06 26.23
CA VAL A 72 -5.40 27.85 25.49
C VAL A 72 -5.55 26.37 25.12
N GLY A 73 -6.67 25.77 25.50
CA GLY A 73 -7.06 24.42 25.10
C GLY A 73 -7.71 24.39 23.71
N GLN A 74 -7.79 23.18 23.15
CA GLN A 74 -8.42 22.95 21.83
C GLN A 74 -9.43 21.81 21.90
N TRP A 75 -10.41 21.85 21.01
CA TRP A 75 -11.22 20.70 20.69
C TRP A 75 -10.72 20.08 19.38
N LEU A 76 -10.55 18.77 19.40
CA LEU A 76 -10.03 17.98 18.29
C LEU A 76 -11.15 17.09 17.76
N ASP A 77 -11.43 17.20 16.50
CA ASP A 77 -12.37 16.33 15.77
C ASP A 77 -11.59 15.49 14.77
N ILE A 78 -11.63 14.18 14.95
CA ILE A 78 -10.92 13.21 14.12
C ILE A 78 -11.96 12.36 13.38
N SER A 79 -11.90 12.38 12.06
CA SER A 79 -12.71 11.56 11.19
C SER A 79 -11.95 10.29 10.81
N MET A 80 -12.61 9.13 10.92
CA MET A 80 -12.03 7.85 10.45
C MET A 80 -11.81 7.88 8.93
N VAL A 81 -12.74 8.46 8.17
CA VAL A 81 -12.61 8.59 6.71
C VAL A 81 -11.41 9.47 6.34
N ASP A 82 -11.20 10.60 7.02
CA ASP A 82 -10.07 11.49 6.75
C ASP A 82 -8.75 10.84 7.16
N SER A 83 -8.73 10.09 8.28
CA SER A 83 -7.58 9.30 8.70
C SER A 83 -7.20 8.27 7.64
N MET A 84 -8.18 7.56 7.08
CA MET A 84 -7.96 6.62 5.99
C MET A 84 -7.55 7.31 4.68
N PHE A 85 -8.12 8.48 4.38
CA PHE A 85 -7.74 9.26 3.21
C PHE A 85 -6.29 9.73 3.30
N HIS A 86 -5.82 10.10 4.48
CA HIS A 86 -4.42 10.46 4.73
C HIS A 86 -3.46 9.27 4.51
N MET A 87 -3.93 8.02 4.63
CA MET A 87 -3.11 6.82 4.39
C MET A 87 -2.88 6.54 2.89
N HIS A 88 -3.58 7.23 1.98
CA HIS A 88 -3.29 7.16 0.55
C HIS A 88 -1.98 7.87 0.24
N ASP A 89 -0.96 7.11 -0.11
CA ASP A 89 0.36 7.60 -0.49
C ASP A 89 0.44 7.91 -2.00
N VAL A 90 0.95 6.97 -2.80
CA VAL A 90 1.13 7.11 -4.24
C VAL A 90 -0.20 7.27 -4.99
N SER A 91 -1.27 6.67 -4.50
CA SER A 91 -2.56 6.60 -5.18
C SER A 91 -3.18 7.98 -5.40
N LEU A 92 -3.32 8.75 -4.33
CA LEU A 92 -3.88 10.10 -4.38
C LEU A 92 -2.96 11.06 -5.13
N GLN A 93 -1.66 10.98 -4.87
CA GLN A 93 -0.66 11.82 -5.53
C GLN A 93 -0.60 11.51 -7.02
N GLY A 94 -0.55 10.23 -7.40
CA GLY A 94 -0.54 9.79 -8.78
C GLY A 94 -1.78 10.26 -9.54
N PHE A 95 -2.96 10.08 -8.97
CA PHE A 95 -4.22 10.58 -9.57
C PHE A 95 -4.19 12.09 -9.76
N THR A 96 -3.79 12.83 -8.73
CA THR A 96 -3.81 14.30 -8.75
C THR A 96 -2.77 14.88 -9.72
N LEU A 97 -1.52 14.41 -9.65
CA LEU A 97 -0.42 14.88 -10.49
C LEU A 97 -0.65 14.56 -11.97
N THR A 98 -1.27 13.43 -12.27
CA THR A 98 -1.58 13.04 -13.65
C THR A 98 -2.92 13.59 -14.16
N LYS A 99 -3.61 14.41 -13.34
CA LYS A 99 -4.95 14.95 -13.64
C LYS A 99 -5.96 13.84 -13.99
N GLY A 100 -5.94 12.75 -13.20
CA GLY A 100 -6.86 11.62 -13.34
C GLY A 100 -6.51 10.63 -14.45
N LYS A 101 -5.33 10.74 -15.09
CA LYS A 101 -4.88 9.72 -16.06
C LYS A 101 -4.48 8.42 -15.35
N PHE A 102 -3.72 8.53 -14.27
CA PHE A 102 -3.48 7.39 -13.38
C PHE A 102 -4.73 7.14 -12.54
N LYS A 103 -5.25 5.93 -12.61
CA LYS A 103 -6.44 5.49 -11.87
C LYS A 103 -6.04 4.32 -10.97
N PRO A 104 -5.83 4.57 -9.67
CA PRO A 104 -5.50 3.49 -8.74
C PRO A 104 -6.56 2.39 -8.78
N PHE A 105 -6.10 1.16 -8.75
CA PHE A 105 -6.96 -0.01 -8.79
C PHE A 105 -6.33 -1.18 -8.00
N ARG A 106 -7.04 -2.28 -7.85
CA ARG A 106 -6.53 -3.50 -7.23
C ARG A 106 -5.35 -4.06 -8.01
N GLN A 107 -4.29 -4.39 -7.31
CA GLN A 107 -3.03 -4.85 -7.90
C GLN A 107 -2.74 -6.34 -7.66
N GLY A 108 -3.56 -6.99 -6.81
CA GLY A 108 -3.26 -8.34 -6.36
C GLY A 108 -2.00 -8.40 -5.50
N ASN A 109 -1.16 -9.37 -5.81
CA ASN A 109 0.06 -9.65 -5.04
C ASN A 109 1.30 -8.85 -5.49
N HIS A 110 1.19 -8.04 -6.54
CA HIS A 110 2.33 -7.34 -7.13
C HIS A 110 2.07 -5.86 -7.29
N HIS A 111 3.13 -5.05 -7.14
CA HIS A 111 3.04 -3.60 -7.28
C HIS A 111 2.87 -3.20 -8.76
N GLU A 112 1.93 -2.30 -9.06
CA GLU A 112 1.57 -1.94 -10.44
C GLU A 112 2.70 -1.26 -11.22
N LEU A 113 3.55 -0.47 -10.54
CA LEU A 113 4.53 0.41 -11.19
C LEU A 113 5.99 -0.05 -10.98
N ILE A 114 6.23 -1.02 -10.12
CA ILE A 114 7.58 -1.46 -9.74
C ILE A 114 7.65 -2.98 -9.86
N ALA A 115 8.60 -3.47 -10.63
CA ALA A 115 8.83 -4.89 -10.80
C ALA A 115 10.34 -5.23 -10.77
N PRO A 116 10.74 -6.34 -10.11
CA PRO A 116 9.89 -7.18 -9.26
C PRO A 116 9.62 -6.53 -7.90
N PHE A 117 8.36 -6.39 -7.55
CA PHE A 117 7.92 -6.01 -6.23
C PHE A 117 6.57 -6.68 -5.95
N GLY A 118 6.56 -7.63 -5.02
CA GLY A 118 5.33 -8.35 -4.69
C GLY A 118 5.57 -9.60 -3.88
N VAL A 119 4.52 -10.41 -3.80
CA VAL A 119 4.50 -11.70 -3.13
C VAL A 119 4.47 -12.80 -4.17
N PHE A 120 5.55 -13.53 -4.25
CA PHE A 120 5.81 -14.59 -5.23
C PHE A 120 5.56 -15.96 -4.61
N LYS A 121 5.12 -16.91 -5.44
CA LYS A 121 4.93 -18.30 -5.01
C LYS A 121 6.29 -19.00 -4.96
N GLY A 122 6.73 -19.29 -3.73
CA GLY A 122 7.94 -20.10 -3.48
C GLY A 122 7.63 -21.59 -3.40
N PRO A 123 8.66 -22.44 -3.23
CA PRO A 123 8.50 -23.89 -3.16
C PRO A 123 7.71 -24.37 -1.93
N SER A 124 7.75 -23.67 -0.82
CA SER A 124 7.05 -24.03 0.43
C SER A 124 6.18 -22.90 1.00
N GLY A 125 5.60 -22.08 0.12
CA GLY A 125 4.73 -20.97 0.53
C GLY A 125 4.94 -19.74 -0.35
N TYR A 126 5.11 -18.58 0.28
CA TYR A 126 5.27 -17.31 -0.44
C TYR A 126 6.50 -16.55 0.05
N ILE A 127 7.13 -15.80 -0.85
CA ILE A 127 8.28 -14.95 -0.58
C ILE A 127 7.95 -13.55 -1.07
N CYS A 128 8.18 -12.54 -0.22
CA CYS A 128 8.07 -11.15 -0.64
C CYS A 128 9.41 -10.67 -1.19
N ILE A 129 9.40 -10.18 -2.43
CA ILE A 129 10.58 -9.61 -3.09
C ILE A 129 10.29 -8.15 -3.42
N LEU A 130 11.26 -7.29 -3.11
CA LEU A 130 11.35 -5.92 -3.60
C LEU A 130 12.72 -5.72 -4.22
N SER A 131 12.77 -5.35 -5.50
CA SER A 131 14.01 -4.96 -6.16
C SER A 131 13.79 -3.65 -6.94
N LEU A 132 14.54 -2.64 -6.58
CA LEU A 132 14.63 -1.40 -7.32
C LEU A 132 15.74 -1.49 -8.38
N GLN A 133 15.90 -0.44 -9.19
CA GLN A 133 16.90 -0.41 -10.27
C GLN A 133 18.33 -0.75 -9.80
N PRO A 134 18.82 -0.26 -8.64
CA PRO A 134 20.18 -0.61 -8.19
C PRO A 134 20.38 -2.09 -7.86
N GLN A 135 19.31 -2.81 -7.48
CA GLN A 135 19.36 -4.24 -7.12
C GLN A 135 19.04 -5.15 -8.30
N TRP A 136 18.57 -4.62 -9.44
CA TRP A 136 18.13 -5.44 -10.57
C TRP A 136 19.21 -6.39 -11.09
N LYS A 137 20.45 -5.90 -11.19
CA LYS A 137 21.60 -6.74 -11.55
C LYS A 137 21.72 -7.97 -10.65
N ASN A 138 21.62 -7.80 -9.33
CA ASN A 138 21.76 -8.90 -8.38
C ASN A 138 20.65 -9.95 -8.56
N ILE A 139 19.44 -9.51 -8.88
CA ILE A 139 18.33 -10.43 -9.20
C ILE A 139 18.65 -11.23 -10.47
N CYS A 140 19.15 -10.59 -11.53
CA CYS A 140 19.54 -11.28 -12.77
C CYS A 140 20.63 -12.33 -12.53
N GLU A 141 21.62 -12.01 -11.71
CA GLU A 141 22.69 -12.91 -11.31
C GLU A 141 22.15 -14.11 -10.50
N ALA A 142 21.28 -13.85 -9.51
CA ALA A 142 20.65 -14.91 -8.71
C ALA A 142 19.78 -15.85 -9.55
N LEU A 143 19.06 -15.32 -10.54
CA LEU A 143 18.28 -16.09 -11.50
C LEU A 143 19.15 -16.94 -12.46
N GLY A 144 20.49 -16.75 -12.47
CA GLY A 144 21.38 -17.34 -13.46
C GLY A 144 21.17 -16.81 -14.88
N GLN A 145 20.56 -15.64 -15.03
CA GLN A 145 20.21 -15.01 -16.30
C GLN A 145 20.72 -13.55 -16.36
N PRO A 146 22.06 -13.33 -16.32
CA PRO A 146 22.63 -11.98 -16.28
C PRO A 146 22.25 -11.13 -17.50
N ASP A 147 21.95 -11.74 -18.64
CA ASP A 147 21.54 -11.04 -19.86
C ASP A 147 20.20 -10.28 -19.70
N LEU A 148 19.37 -10.64 -18.72
CA LEU A 148 18.13 -9.90 -18.40
C LEU A 148 18.42 -8.47 -17.99
N GLU A 149 19.59 -8.17 -17.40
CA GLU A 149 19.96 -6.81 -17.00
C GLU A 149 19.92 -5.83 -18.19
N HIS A 150 20.33 -6.30 -19.36
CA HIS A 150 20.44 -5.49 -20.58
C HIS A 150 19.34 -5.78 -21.61
N ASN A 151 18.42 -6.70 -21.30
CA ASN A 151 17.28 -6.98 -22.16
C ASN A 151 16.33 -5.77 -22.19
N PRO A 152 16.01 -5.18 -23.36
CA PRO A 152 15.14 -4.02 -23.46
C PRO A 152 13.77 -4.18 -22.77
N ARG A 153 13.30 -5.41 -22.59
CA ARG A 153 12.03 -5.70 -21.91
C ARG A 153 12.14 -5.57 -20.39
N TYR A 154 13.36 -5.60 -19.81
CA TYR A 154 13.61 -5.63 -18.38
C TYR A 154 14.67 -4.66 -17.89
N ALA A 155 15.31 -3.91 -18.79
CA ALA A 155 16.48 -3.09 -18.48
C ALA A 155 16.17 -1.94 -17.49
N ASP A 156 14.95 -1.44 -17.49
CA ASP A 156 14.52 -0.38 -16.59
C ASP A 156 13.18 -0.68 -15.89
N GLY A 157 12.82 0.13 -14.90
CA GLY A 157 11.61 -0.05 -14.12
C GLY A 157 10.32 -0.04 -14.95
N PRO A 158 10.09 0.94 -15.83
CA PRO A 158 8.93 0.95 -16.71
C PRO A 158 8.81 -0.29 -17.57
N SER A 159 9.88 -0.69 -18.27
CA SER A 159 9.90 -1.88 -19.11
C SER A 159 9.59 -3.15 -18.33
N ARG A 160 10.12 -3.30 -17.10
CA ARG A 160 9.77 -4.41 -16.22
C ARG A 160 8.31 -4.38 -15.80
N GLY A 161 7.75 -3.21 -15.52
CA GLY A 161 6.34 -3.06 -15.20
C GLY A 161 5.42 -3.53 -16.34
N GLU A 162 5.73 -3.13 -17.58
CA GLU A 162 4.99 -3.56 -18.76
C GLU A 162 5.07 -5.07 -19.03
N ASN A 163 6.20 -5.71 -18.67
CA ASN A 163 6.44 -7.14 -18.86
C ASN A 163 6.35 -7.93 -17.53
N GLN A 164 5.67 -7.40 -16.52
CA GLN A 164 5.64 -7.93 -15.16
C GLN A 164 5.17 -9.39 -15.10
N GLY A 165 4.13 -9.75 -15.84
CA GLY A 165 3.59 -11.11 -15.81
C GLY A 165 4.62 -12.17 -16.17
N GLU A 166 5.36 -11.97 -17.26
CA GLU A 166 6.43 -12.90 -17.67
C GLU A 166 7.60 -12.90 -16.67
N LEU A 167 7.94 -11.73 -16.12
CA LEU A 167 8.99 -11.64 -15.11
C LEU A 167 8.62 -12.40 -13.83
N ILE A 168 7.36 -12.36 -13.40
CA ILE A 168 6.86 -13.18 -12.29
C ILE A 168 7.03 -14.65 -12.57
N GLU A 169 6.62 -15.12 -13.75
CA GLU A 169 6.79 -16.53 -14.15
C GLU A 169 8.25 -16.98 -14.14
N ILE A 170 9.17 -16.15 -14.62
CA ILE A 170 10.61 -16.43 -14.61
C ILE A 170 11.11 -16.62 -13.16
N ILE A 171 10.74 -15.69 -12.27
CA ILE A 171 11.17 -15.71 -10.87
C ILE A 171 10.57 -16.92 -10.14
N GLU A 172 9.26 -17.14 -10.26
CA GLU A 172 8.59 -18.28 -9.60
C GLU A 172 9.12 -19.62 -10.11
N LYS A 173 9.38 -19.75 -11.41
CA LYS A 173 9.99 -20.94 -11.98
C LYS A 173 11.39 -21.20 -11.43
N TRP A 174 12.20 -20.17 -11.28
CA TRP A 174 13.51 -20.28 -10.65
C TRP A 174 13.39 -20.77 -9.20
N MET A 175 12.49 -20.22 -8.42
CA MET A 175 12.25 -20.65 -7.05
C MET A 175 11.89 -22.13 -6.93
N THR A 176 11.15 -22.68 -7.88
CA THR A 176 10.78 -24.12 -7.86
C THR A 176 11.99 -25.07 -7.98
N SER A 177 13.18 -24.57 -8.29
CA SER A 177 14.41 -25.38 -8.32
C SER A 177 15.00 -25.63 -6.93
N PHE A 178 14.50 -24.96 -5.90
CA PHE A 178 14.93 -25.06 -4.51
C PHE A 178 14.01 -25.99 -3.70
N PRO A 179 14.53 -26.65 -2.64
CA PRO A 179 13.72 -27.56 -1.83
C PRO A 179 12.66 -26.86 -0.98
N ASP A 180 12.94 -25.64 -0.52
CA ASP A 180 12.08 -24.83 0.34
C ASP A 180 12.41 -23.34 0.22
N ASN A 181 11.65 -22.50 0.94
CA ASN A 181 11.82 -21.06 0.90
C ASN A 181 13.13 -20.59 1.56
N ASP A 182 13.62 -21.31 2.57
CA ASP A 182 14.85 -20.92 3.27
C ASP A 182 16.04 -21.04 2.32
N ALA A 183 16.07 -22.12 1.52
CA ALA A 183 17.10 -22.31 0.49
C ALA A 183 17.04 -21.29 -0.66
N VAL A 184 15.88 -20.66 -0.90
CA VAL A 184 15.75 -19.55 -1.87
C VAL A 184 16.37 -18.26 -1.32
N LEU A 185 16.34 -18.08 0.00
CA LEU A 185 16.77 -16.85 0.67
C LEU A 185 18.26 -16.84 1.04
N GLU A 186 18.96 -17.99 0.99
CA GLU A 186 20.40 -18.14 1.20
C GLU A 186 21.21 -17.76 -0.06
#